data_c39bb0ee489e06231658371e5f96b0ff
#
_entry.id   c39bb0ee489e06231658371e5f96b0ff
#
_cell.length_a   1.000
_cell.length_b   1.000
_cell.length_c   1.000
_cell.angle_alpha   90.00
_cell.angle_beta   90.00
_cell.angle_gamma   90.00
#
_symmetry.space_group_name_H-M   'P 1'
#
loop_
_entity.id
_entity.type
_entity.pdbx_description
1 polymer ?
#
loop_
_entity_poly.entity_id
_entity_poly.type
_entity_poly.pdbx_seq_one_letter_code
_entity_poly.pdbx_strand_id
1 'polypeptide(L)'
;MGPRRRLGAKGPARQLPPGTVRLVHRGAGPGRGRLEILVGGQWGTVCDDFFDGRAAAVVCRQLGYGQAQRVARRAEFGQGAALPILLDDVRCQGSERSLLECQSAPPGQHNCAHSEDVGVVCRHREGQGLPRGSRGGQAL
;
A
#
# COMPACT_ATOMS: atom_id res chain seq x y z
N MET A 1 24.95 -23.17 -14.26
CA MET A 1 24.75 -23.01 -14.20
C MET A 1 24.34 -23.01 -13.86
N GLY A 2 24.28 -22.72 -13.64
CA GLY A 2 23.79 -22.39 -13.40
C GLY A 2 23.27 -22.27 -12.98
N PRO A 3 23.34 -22.28 -12.97
CA PRO A 3 22.75 -21.90 -12.39
C PRO A 3 22.24 -21.64 -11.88
N ARG A 4 22.34 -21.52 -11.92
CA ARG A 4 21.90 -21.21 -11.57
C ARG A 4 21.37 -20.85 -11.14
N ARG A 5 21.34 -20.82 -11.07
CA ARG A 5 20.84 -20.51 -10.76
C ARG A 5 20.32 -20.21 -10.24
N ARG A 6 20.24 -20.15 -10.06
CA ARG A 6 19.88 -20.03 -9.71
C ARG A 6 19.51 -19.59 -9.24
N LEU A 7 19.52 -19.25 -9.10
CA LEU A 7 19.30 -18.83 -8.86
C LEU A 7 18.63 -18.76 -8.49
N GLY A 8 18.59 -18.58 -8.48
CA GLY A 8 17.91 -18.53 -8.47
C GLY A 8 17.03 -18.45 -7.80
N ALA A 9 17.02 -18.77 -7.30
CA ALA A 9 15.96 -18.61 -6.68
C ALA A 9 15.71 -17.46 -6.16
N LYS A 10 16.14 -16.80 -6.28
CA LYS A 10 15.83 -15.74 -6.04
C LYS A 10 15.00 -15.24 -6.83
N GLY A 11 15.03 -15.50 -7.83
CA GLY A 11 14.34 -14.89 -8.77
C GLY A 11 12.91 -14.81 -8.63
N PRO A 12 12.18 -15.62 -9.32
CA PRO A 12 10.75 -15.39 -9.45
C PRO A 12 10.05 -15.34 -8.15
N ALA A 13 10.52 -16.08 -7.23
CA ALA A 13 9.82 -16.13 -5.97
C ALA A 13 9.88 -14.83 -5.26
N ARG A 14 10.81 -14.01 -5.65
CA ARG A 14 10.91 -12.77 -5.01
C ARG A 14 10.26 -11.67 -5.73
N GLN A 15 9.74 -11.96 -6.88
CA GLN A 15 9.06 -10.95 -7.63
C GLN A 15 7.63 -10.89 -7.20
N LEU A 16 7.27 -9.78 -6.62
CA LEU A 16 5.91 -9.58 -6.16
C LEU A 16 5.04 -9.15 -7.33
N PRO A 17 3.75 -9.46 -7.27
CA PRO A 17 2.85 -9.06 -8.36
C PRO A 17 2.77 -7.55 -8.50
N PRO A 18 2.54 -7.06 -9.72
CA PRO A 18 2.27 -5.63 -9.90
C PRO A 18 1.10 -5.22 -9.03
N GLY A 19 1.20 -4.02 -8.45
CA GLY A 19 0.13 -3.53 -7.60
C GLY A 19 0.25 -3.95 -6.16
N THR A 20 1.27 -4.74 -5.81
CA THR A 20 1.53 -5.04 -4.40
C THR A 20 1.73 -3.73 -3.65
N VAL A 21 1.12 -3.64 -2.47
CA VAL A 21 1.20 -2.43 -1.67
C VAL A 21 1.84 -2.73 -0.33
N ARG A 22 2.36 -1.68 0.29
CA ARG A 22 2.89 -1.78 1.65
C ARG A 22 2.68 -0.45 2.36
N LEU A 23 2.71 -0.49 3.67
CA LEU A 23 2.60 0.71 4.49
C LEU A 23 3.89 0.87 5.26
N VAL A 24 4.49 2.04 5.15
CA VAL A 24 5.80 2.31 5.72
C VAL A 24 5.68 3.42 6.74
N HIS A 25 6.05 3.11 7.99
CA HIS A 25 6.05 4.14 9.01
C HIS A 25 6.81 3.66 10.23
N ARG A 26 7.78 4.44 10.62
CA ARG A 26 8.56 4.09 11.79
C ARG A 26 7.74 4.23 13.04
N GLY A 27 7.63 3.17 13.81
CA GLY A 27 7.02 3.23 15.12
C GLY A 27 5.53 3.40 15.14
N ALA A 28 4.86 3.38 14.00
CA ALA A 28 3.41 3.57 14.01
C ALA A 28 2.65 2.30 14.32
N GLY A 29 3.30 1.16 14.22
CA GLY A 29 2.62 -0.11 14.42
C GLY A 29 1.99 -0.62 13.14
N PRO A 30 1.43 -1.83 13.22
CA PRO A 30 0.88 -2.45 12.02
C PRO A 30 -0.36 -1.75 11.54
N GLY A 31 -0.59 -1.82 10.26
CA GLY A 31 -1.83 -1.35 9.69
C GLY A 31 -1.88 0.12 9.40
N ARG A 32 -0.77 0.84 9.52
CA ARG A 32 -0.78 2.26 9.18
C ARG A 32 0.57 2.68 8.68
N GLY A 33 0.57 3.66 7.79
CA GLY A 33 1.83 4.18 7.26
C GLY A 33 1.62 4.82 5.91
N ARG A 34 2.74 5.29 5.37
CA ARG A 34 2.77 5.84 4.02
C ARG A 34 2.54 4.72 3.02
N LEU A 35 1.63 4.95 2.08
CA LEU A 35 1.34 3.96 1.06
C LEU A 35 2.45 3.94 0.01
N GLU A 36 2.94 2.74 -0.29
CA GLU A 36 3.84 2.53 -1.41
C GLU A 36 3.31 1.39 -2.25
N ILE A 37 3.54 1.47 -3.54
CA ILE A 37 3.00 0.51 -4.50
C ILE A 37 4.10 0.08 -5.46
N LEU A 38 4.02 -1.16 -5.90
CA LEU A 38 4.99 -1.74 -6.82
C LEU A 38 4.40 -1.72 -8.23
N VAL A 39 5.05 -1.00 -9.13
CA VAL A 39 4.62 -0.89 -10.52
C VAL A 39 5.84 -1.06 -11.40
N GLY A 40 5.78 -2.02 -12.31
CA GLY A 40 6.91 -2.23 -13.21
C GLY A 40 8.20 -2.58 -12.52
N GLY A 41 8.11 -3.26 -11.40
CA GLY A 41 9.30 -3.65 -10.67
C GLY A 41 9.86 -2.55 -9.79
N GLN A 42 9.18 -1.41 -9.68
CA GLN A 42 9.66 -0.28 -8.90
C GLN A 42 8.67 0.09 -7.82
N TRP A 43 9.15 0.30 -6.61
CA TRP A 43 8.33 0.86 -5.55
C TRP A 43 8.23 2.37 -5.69
N GLY A 44 7.06 2.90 -5.38
CA GLY A 44 6.89 4.34 -5.39
C GLY A 44 5.74 4.75 -4.50
N THR A 45 5.58 6.06 -4.36
CA THR A 45 4.54 6.62 -3.52
C THR A 45 3.31 6.96 -4.34
N VAL A 46 2.24 7.35 -3.67
CA VAL A 46 0.96 7.67 -4.27
C VAL A 46 0.55 9.05 -3.77
N CYS A 47 0.16 9.90 -4.70
CA CYS A 47 -0.29 11.24 -4.37
C CYS A 47 -1.66 11.19 -3.71
N ASP A 48 -1.94 12.13 -2.81
CA ASP A 48 -3.20 12.13 -2.08
C ASP A 48 -4.36 12.77 -2.83
N ASP A 49 -4.13 13.33 -4.04
CA ASP A 49 -5.19 13.94 -4.82
C ASP A 49 -6.27 12.91 -5.14
N PHE A 50 -7.50 13.20 -4.77
CA PHE A 50 -8.67 12.35 -4.99
C PHE A 50 -8.66 11.01 -4.25
N PHE A 51 -7.60 10.70 -3.53
CA PHE A 51 -7.50 9.45 -2.78
C PHE A 51 -8.45 9.53 -1.59
N ASP A 52 -9.46 8.68 -1.56
CA ASP A 52 -10.48 8.76 -0.51
C ASP A 52 -10.62 7.42 0.20
N GLY A 53 -11.64 7.31 1.04
CA GLY A 53 -11.84 6.11 1.82
C GLY A 53 -12.08 4.86 0.99
N ARG A 54 -12.61 5.00 -0.23
CA ARG A 54 -12.79 3.85 -1.10
C ARG A 54 -11.47 3.32 -1.58
N ALA A 55 -10.55 4.22 -1.92
CA ALA A 55 -9.20 3.79 -2.29
C ALA A 55 -8.48 3.18 -1.10
N ALA A 56 -8.64 3.79 0.08
CA ALA A 56 -8.03 3.22 1.28
C ALA A 56 -8.58 1.84 1.58
N ALA A 57 -9.87 1.60 1.31
CA ALA A 57 -10.47 0.28 1.53
C ALA A 57 -9.82 -0.77 0.64
N VAL A 58 -9.53 -0.41 -0.60
CA VAL A 58 -8.87 -1.34 -1.52
C VAL A 58 -7.49 -1.70 -0.96
N VAL A 59 -6.73 -0.70 -0.52
CA VAL A 59 -5.40 -0.93 0.03
C VAL A 59 -5.46 -1.83 1.27
N CYS A 60 -6.37 -1.51 2.18
CA CYS A 60 -6.46 -2.27 3.42
C CYS A 60 -6.85 -3.71 3.16
N ARG A 61 -7.74 -3.93 2.17
CA ARG A 61 -8.12 -5.28 1.82
C ARG A 61 -6.97 -6.04 1.17
N GLN A 62 -6.18 -5.36 0.33
CA GLN A 62 -5.00 -6.01 -0.25
C GLN A 62 -4.04 -6.48 0.84
N LEU A 63 -3.99 -5.76 1.94
CA LEU A 63 -3.07 -6.08 3.03
C LEU A 63 -3.67 -7.05 4.05
N GLY A 64 -4.91 -7.47 3.83
CA GLY A 64 -5.53 -8.45 4.72
C GLY A 64 -6.27 -7.86 5.89
N TYR A 65 -6.43 -6.54 5.95
CA TYR A 65 -7.22 -5.91 7.00
C TYR A 65 -8.69 -5.87 6.57
N GLY A 66 -9.56 -5.74 7.53
CA GLY A 66 -10.99 -5.75 7.23
C GLY A 66 -11.49 -4.44 6.67
N GLN A 67 -10.95 -3.34 7.15
CA GLN A 67 -11.49 -2.04 6.83
C GLN A 67 -10.40 -0.98 6.83
N ALA A 68 -10.71 0.12 6.15
CA ALA A 68 -9.91 1.33 6.27
C ALA A 68 -10.51 2.19 7.37
N GLN A 69 -9.67 2.76 8.20
CA GLN A 69 -10.11 3.68 9.22
C GLN A 69 -10.09 5.11 8.73
N ARG A 70 -9.03 5.50 8.04
CA ARG A 70 -8.97 6.85 7.47
C ARG A 70 -7.83 6.96 6.46
N VAL A 71 -7.88 8.02 5.70
CA VAL A 71 -6.82 8.41 4.78
C VAL A 71 -5.94 9.43 5.50
N ALA A 72 -4.64 9.29 5.38
CA ALA A 72 -3.68 10.23 5.93
C ALA A 72 -3.10 11.05 4.79
N ARG A 73 -3.41 12.34 4.77
CA ARG A 73 -3.01 13.22 3.68
C ARG A 73 -1.77 14.01 4.05
N ARG A 74 -1.18 14.64 3.05
CA ARG A 74 -0.09 15.59 3.22
C ARG A 74 1.07 15.00 3.96
N ALA A 75 1.44 13.79 3.53
CA ALA A 75 2.62 13.11 4.06
C ALA A 75 2.59 13.00 5.58
N GLU A 76 1.41 12.76 6.14
CA GLU A 76 1.30 12.59 7.59
C GLU A 76 2.25 11.53 8.10
N PHE A 77 2.46 10.46 7.32
CA PHE A 77 3.35 9.37 7.71
C PHE A 77 4.72 9.48 7.05
N GLY A 78 5.09 10.67 6.65
CA GLY A 78 6.41 10.91 6.11
C GLY A 78 6.45 10.92 4.61
N GLN A 79 7.50 11.52 4.07
CA GLN A 79 7.71 11.63 2.64
C GLN A 79 8.62 10.51 2.17
N GLY A 80 8.25 9.86 1.08
CA GLY A 80 9.08 8.83 0.48
C GLY A 80 10.01 9.40 -0.57
N ALA A 81 10.83 10.38 -0.17
CA ALA A 81 11.58 11.18 -1.12
C ALA A 81 12.60 10.40 -1.94
N ALA A 82 12.99 9.22 -1.48
CA ALA A 82 13.93 8.40 -2.24
C ALA A 82 13.25 7.61 -3.37
N LEU A 83 11.93 7.65 -3.45
CA LEU A 83 11.17 6.88 -4.42
C LEU A 83 10.47 7.83 -5.37
N PRO A 84 10.12 7.36 -6.58
CA PRO A 84 9.29 8.17 -7.46
C PRO A 84 7.85 8.21 -6.96
N ILE A 85 7.10 9.21 -7.40
CA ILE A 85 5.66 9.26 -7.21
C ILE A 85 5.07 8.52 -8.40
N LEU A 86 4.44 7.38 -8.16
CA LEU A 86 4.00 6.51 -9.25
C LEU A 86 2.53 6.65 -9.60
N LEU A 87 1.66 6.97 -8.67
CA LEU A 87 0.23 7.10 -8.97
C LEU A 87 -0.28 8.45 -8.50
N ASP A 88 -1.19 9.01 -9.30
CA ASP A 88 -1.84 10.28 -9.02
C ASP A 88 -3.29 10.18 -9.45
N ASP A 89 -4.14 10.96 -8.83
CA ASP A 89 -5.57 11.02 -9.17
C ASP A 89 -6.23 9.66 -9.07
N VAL A 90 -5.91 8.91 -8.03
CA VAL A 90 -6.45 7.57 -7.86
C VAL A 90 -7.91 7.67 -7.43
N ARG A 91 -8.80 7.01 -8.17
CA ARG A 91 -10.23 7.01 -7.90
C ARG A 91 -10.73 5.58 -7.97
N CYS A 92 -11.22 5.09 -6.86
CA CYS A 92 -11.66 3.70 -6.74
C CYS A 92 -13.15 3.65 -6.45
N GLN A 93 -13.77 2.55 -6.81
CA GLN A 93 -15.15 2.30 -6.40
C GLN A 93 -15.16 1.68 -5.01
N GLY A 94 -14.10 1.02 -4.61
CA GLY A 94 -13.96 0.41 -3.32
C GLY A 94 -14.00 -1.11 -3.35
N SER A 95 -14.39 -1.68 -4.48
CA SER A 95 -14.51 -3.14 -4.62
C SER A 95 -13.38 -3.76 -5.43
N GLU A 96 -12.47 -2.95 -5.93
CA GLU A 96 -11.38 -3.47 -6.74
C GLU A 96 -10.50 -4.40 -5.91
N ARG A 97 -9.86 -5.35 -6.56
CA ARG A 97 -8.96 -6.28 -5.88
C ARG A 97 -7.57 -5.72 -5.72
N SER A 98 -7.22 -4.74 -6.51
CA SER A 98 -5.91 -4.12 -6.49
C SER A 98 -6.05 -2.66 -6.80
N LEU A 99 -5.22 -1.85 -6.19
CA LEU A 99 -5.22 -0.42 -6.44
C LEU A 99 -4.97 -0.12 -7.91
N LEU A 100 -4.24 -0.99 -8.61
CA LEU A 100 -4.01 -0.77 -10.04
C LEU A 100 -5.26 -0.93 -10.88
N GLU A 101 -6.33 -1.51 -10.34
CA GLU A 101 -7.60 -1.60 -11.06
C GLU A 101 -8.43 -0.33 -10.94
N CYS A 102 -8.03 0.58 -10.08
CA CYS A 102 -8.72 1.86 -9.95
C CYS A 102 -8.30 2.78 -11.08
N GLN A 103 -9.08 3.83 -11.29
CA GLN A 103 -8.70 4.85 -12.24
C GLN A 103 -7.55 5.66 -11.67
N SER A 104 -6.64 6.07 -12.52
CA SER A 104 -5.54 6.92 -12.11
C SER A 104 -4.89 7.49 -13.35
N ALA A 105 -4.06 8.51 -13.17
CA ALA A 105 -3.19 8.95 -14.23
C ALA A 105 -2.23 7.82 -14.57
N PRO A 106 -1.68 7.78 -15.78
CA PRO A 106 -0.69 6.73 -16.10
C PRO A 106 0.46 6.77 -15.12
N PRO A 107 1.02 5.61 -14.77
CA PRO A 107 2.09 5.58 -13.78
C PRO A 107 3.22 6.53 -14.12
N GLY A 108 3.68 7.25 -13.10
CA GLY A 108 4.75 8.22 -13.25
C GLY A 108 4.33 9.59 -13.72
N GLN A 109 3.06 9.77 -14.09
CA GLN A 109 2.56 11.07 -14.52
C GLN A 109 1.79 11.70 -13.37
N HIS A 110 2.28 12.83 -12.91
CA HIS A 110 1.67 13.48 -11.75
C HIS A 110 2.04 14.95 -11.71
N ASN A 111 1.31 15.69 -10.91
CA ASN A 111 1.62 17.08 -10.61
C ASN A 111 1.82 17.26 -9.11
N CYS A 112 2.41 16.29 -8.46
CA CYS A 112 2.49 16.24 -7.01
C CYS A 112 3.92 16.39 -6.52
N ALA A 113 4.05 16.71 -5.25
CA ALA A 113 5.31 16.65 -4.54
C ALA A 113 5.19 15.58 -3.45
N HIS A 114 6.31 15.15 -2.90
CA HIS A 114 6.28 14.14 -1.84
C HIS A 114 5.60 14.64 -0.57
N SER A 115 5.43 15.94 -0.42
CA SER A 115 4.63 16.48 0.67
C SER A 115 3.15 16.09 0.56
N GLU A 116 2.77 15.49 -0.57
CA GLU A 116 1.42 15.00 -0.80
C GLU A 116 1.36 13.47 -0.80
N ASP A 117 2.38 12.80 -0.30
CA ASP A 117 2.37 11.34 -0.23
C ASP A 117 1.27 10.87 0.70
N VAL A 118 0.38 10.03 0.18
CA VAL A 118 -0.76 9.58 0.95
C VAL A 118 -0.37 8.41 1.83
N GLY A 119 -1.03 8.32 2.96
CA GLY A 119 -0.94 7.17 3.83
C GLY A 119 -2.32 6.65 4.16
N VAL A 120 -2.37 5.52 4.82
CA VAL A 120 -3.62 4.86 5.14
C VAL A 120 -3.53 4.30 6.54
N VAL A 121 -4.65 4.36 7.26
CA VAL A 121 -4.80 3.69 8.53
C VAL A 121 -5.87 2.63 8.36
N CYS A 122 -5.50 1.38 8.57
CA CYS A 122 -6.40 0.24 8.45
C CYS A 122 -6.74 -0.28 9.83
N ARG A 123 -7.82 -1.05 9.90
CA ARG A 123 -8.17 -1.71 11.15
C ARG A 123 -8.77 -3.06 10.84
N HIS A 124 -8.71 -3.92 11.82
CA HIS A 124 -9.28 -5.24 11.68
C HIS A 124 -10.78 -5.16 11.68
N ARG A 125 -11.40 -6.05 10.92
CA ARG A 125 -12.82 -6.18 10.96
C ARG A 125 -13.22 -6.70 12.31
N GLU A 126 -14.34 -6.23 12.81
CA GLU A 126 -14.85 -6.72 14.07
C GLU A 126 -15.05 -8.22 13.96
N GLY A 127 -14.64 -8.95 14.96
CA GLY A 127 -14.73 -10.39 14.94
C GLY A 127 -13.51 -11.08 14.45
N GLN A 128 -12.63 -10.36 13.74
CA GLN A 128 -11.38 -10.95 13.34
C GLN A 128 -10.36 -10.95 14.44
N GLY A 129 -10.48 -10.00 15.32
CA GLY A 129 -9.50 -9.86 16.34
C GLY A 129 -8.16 -9.45 15.80
N LEU A 130 -7.18 -9.53 16.64
CA LEU A 130 -5.83 -9.20 16.24
C LEU A 130 -5.24 -10.32 15.45
N PRO A 131 -4.22 -10.03 14.71
CA PRO A 131 -3.53 -11.10 14.01
C PRO A 131 -3.15 -12.17 14.99
N ARG A 132 -3.22 -13.36 14.54
CA ARG A 132 -2.94 -14.40 15.34
C ARG A 132 -1.68 -14.28 15.92
N GLY A 133 -1.61 -14.72 16.94
CA GLY A 133 -0.53 -14.47 17.67
C GLY A 133 -0.82 -13.45 18.61
N SER A 134 -1.86 -13.08 18.76
CA SER A 134 -2.14 -12.13 19.69
C SER A 134 -3.29 -12.45 20.46
N ARG A 135 -3.71 -12.75 20.55
CA ARG A 135 -4.45 -12.82 20.93
C ARG A 135 -4.59 -12.80 21.70
N GLY A 136 -4.67 -12.67 21.87
CA GLY A 136 -4.70 -12.52 22.00
C GLY A 136 -5.00 -12.31 22.42
N GLY A 137 -5.07 -12.27 22.69
CA GLY A 137 -5.29 -11.95 22.51
C GLY A 137 -5.65 -11.67 22.61
N GLN A 138 -5.77 -11.57 22.54
CA GLN A 138 -6.08 -11.31 22.23
C GLN A 138 -6.44 -11.25 21.97
N ALA A 139 -6.82 -11.25 22.27
CA ALA A 139 -7.09 -11.18 21.82
C ALA A 139 -7.42 -11.11 21.80
N LEU A 140 -7.86 -10.99 22.21
CA LEU A 140 -7.86 -10.95 21.98
C LEU A 140 -7.80 -11.03 22.13
#